data_e4e55e793817fa1b939b38b522eae9ab
#
_entry.id   e4e55e793817fa1b939b38b522eae9ab
#
_cell.length_a   1.000
_cell.length_b   1.000
_cell.length_c   1.000
_cell.angle_alpha   90.00
_cell.angle_beta   90.00
_cell.angle_gamma   90.00
#
_symmetry.space_group_name_H-M   'P 1'
#
loop_
_entity.id
_entity.type
_entity.pdbx_description
1 polymer ?
#
loop_
_entity_poly.entity_id
_entity_poly.type
_entity_poly.pdbx_seq_one_letter_code
_entity_poly.pdbx_strand_id
1 'polypeptide(L)'
;MMPTESTVLGVPGTLLFALVLLGAVAAFAYTATRRWHLLTIGGPPDVRWDRPLDRLKGLFELGIFQKKMWWDGYAGLYHMLIFSGFVVLSVRTLSLVFEGLFPKAGMPFLPPGAWHAYLLLKDVVLVTT
;
A
#
# COMPACT_ATOMS: atom_id res chain seq x y z
N MET A 1 -15.05 -18.78 -5.59
CA MET A 1 -14.05 -19.64 -4.93
C MET A 1 -12.71 -18.93 -5.02
N MET A 2 -12.11 -18.58 -3.91
CA MET A 2 -10.79 -17.92 -3.90
C MET A 2 -9.71 -18.95 -4.23
N PRO A 3 -8.68 -18.61 -5.02
CA PRO A 3 -7.60 -19.54 -5.35
C PRO A 3 -6.91 -20.14 -4.12
N THR A 4 -6.93 -19.39 -3.01
CA THR A 4 -6.35 -19.82 -1.73
C THR A 4 -7.20 -20.82 -0.94
N GLU A 5 -8.46 -21.04 -1.32
CA GLU A 5 -9.32 -22.06 -0.71
C GLU A 5 -9.05 -23.47 -1.29
N SER A 6 -8.38 -23.55 -2.43
CA SER A 6 -8.05 -24.82 -3.08
C SER A 6 -6.75 -25.39 -2.52
N THR A 7 -6.58 -26.70 -2.60
CA THR A 7 -5.31 -27.39 -2.31
C THR A 7 -4.51 -27.57 -3.61
N VAL A 8 -3.24 -27.23 -3.59
CA VAL A 8 -2.31 -27.44 -4.69
C VAL A 8 -1.27 -28.47 -4.24
N LEU A 9 -1.21 -29.61 -4.91
CA LEU A 9 -0.32 -30.73 -4.56
C LEU A 9 -0.46 -31.20 -3.09
N GLY A 10 -1.69 -31.15 -2.54
CA GLY A 10 -1.95 -31.54 -1.16
C GLY A 10 -1.64 -30.45 -0.11
N VAL A 11 -1.15 -29.28 -0.52
CA VAL A 11 -0.86 -28.16 0.37
C VAL A 11 -2.00 -27.14 0.30
N PRO A 12 -2.52 -26.62 1.44
CA PRO A 12 -3.52 -25.55 1.43
C PRO A 12 -3.01 -24.31 0.71
N GLY A 13 -3.81 -23.76 -0.21
CA GLY A 13 -3.44 -22.56 -0.98
C GLY A 13 -3.15 -21.34 -0.10
N THR A 14 -3.82 -21.19 1.05
CA THR A 14 -3.52 -20.16 2.06
C THR A 14 -2.11 -20.26 2.61
N LEU A 15 -1.62 -21.49 2.85
CA LEU A 15 -0.24 -21.71 3.33
C LEU A 15 0.77 -21.32 2.26
N LEU A 16 0.55 -21.73 1.00
CA LEU A 16 1.42 -21.35 -0.12
C LEU A 16 1.45 -19.82 -0.29
N PHE A 17 0.29 -19.16 -0.23
CA PHE A 17 0.19 -17.72 -0.32
C PHE A 17 0.95 -17.03 0.82
N ALA A 18 0.77 -17.49 2.06
CA ALA A 18 1.49 -16.97 3.23
C ALA A 18 3.00 -17.12 3.10
N LEU A 19 3.49 -18.26 2.62
CA LEU A 19 4.94 -18.49 2.41
C LEU A 19 5.52 -17.54 1.35
N VAL A 20 4.83 -17.36 0.23
CA VAL A 20 5.25 -16.42 -0.83
C VAL A 20 5.26 -14.98 -0.30
N LEU A 21 4.22 -14.58 0.43
CA LEU A 21 4.13 -13.25 1.02
C LEU A 21 5.24 -13.00 2.05
N LEU A 22 5.48 -13.95 2.94
CA LEU A 22 6.57 -13.88 3.92
C LEU A 22 7.93 -13.81 3.24
N GLY A 23 8.15 -14.60 2.19
CA GLY A 23 9.37 -14.54 1.38
C GLY A 23 9.59 -13.17 0.75
N ALA A 24 8.55 -12.58 0.18
CA ALA A 24 8.61 -11.24 -0.41
C ALA A 24 8.90 -10.17 0.65
N VAL A 25 8.24 -10.23 1.81
CA VAL A 25 8.48 -9.31 2.92
C VAL A 25 9.90 -9.47 3.48
N ALA A 26 10.38 -10.70 3.63
CA ALA A 26 11.75 -10.97 4.09
C ALA A 26 12.81 -10.44 3.11
N ALA A 27 12.61 -10.64 1.81
CA ALA A 27 13.50 -10.09 0.77
C ALA A 27 13.50 -8.55 0.77
N PHE A 28 12.33 -7.93 0.93
CA PHE A 28 12.22 -6.48 1.09
C PHE A 28 12.94 -6.00 2.35
N ALA A 29 12.69 -6.61 3.50
CA ALA A 29 13.34 -6.25 4.77
C ALA A 29 14.87 -6.39 4.68
N TYR A 30 15.36 -7.46 4.07
CA TYR A 30 16.80 -7.66 3.84
C TYR A 30 17.40 -6.53 2.99
N THR A 31 16.77 -6.18 1.88
CA THR A 31 17.26 -5.10 1.02
C THR A 31 17.14 -3.73 1.69
N ALA A 32 16.07 -3.48 2.42
CA ALA A 32 15.85 -2.24 3.17
C ALA A 32 16.89 -2.05 4.29
N THR A 33 17.17 -3.10 5.06
CA THR A 33 18.19 -3.03 6.13
C THR A 33 19.59 -2.80 5.58
N ARG A 34 19.96 -3.43 4.46
CA ARG A 34 21.23 -3.17 3.79
C ARG A 34 21.36 -1.71 3.36
N ARG A 35 20.30 -1.15 2.77
CA ARG A 35 20.28 0.28 2.36
C ARG A 35 20.31 1.22 3.56
N TRP A 36 19.61 0.87 4.64
CA TRP A 36 19.66 1.63 5.89
C TRP A 36 21.08 1.70 6.46
N HIS A 37 21.78 0.57 6.48
CA HIS A 37 23.19 0.54 6.90
C HIS A 37 24.07 1.49 6.09
N LEU A 38 23.89 1.53 4.77
CA LEU A 38 24.65 2.45 3.91
C LEU A 38 24.38 3.93 4.24
N LEU A 39 23.15 4.28 4.63
CA LEU A 39 22.78 5.63 5.03
C LEU A 39 23.40 6.04 6.38
N THR A 40 23.70 5.07 7.25
CA THR A 40 24.22 5.33 8.61
C THR A 40 25.76 5.32 8.71
N ILE A 41 26.46 4.82 7.70
CA ILE A 41 27.94 4.75 7.68
C ILE A 41 28.59 6.14 7.51
N GLY A 42 27.87 7.13 6.96
CA GLY A 42 28.45 8.40 6.49
C GLY A 42 28.59 9.52 7.53
N GLY A 43 28.17 9.33 8.78
CA GLY A 43 28.28 10.39 9.80
C GLY A 43 27.37 10.18 11.01
N PRO A 44 27.46 11.04 12.04
CA PRO A 44 26.58 10.98 13.19
C PRO A 44 25.11 11.14 12.76
N PRO A 45 24.17 10.36 13.36
CA PRO A 45 22.77 10.43 12.97
C PRO A 45 22.18 11.80 13.26
N ASP A 46 21.57 12.41 12.24
CA ASP A 46 20.75 13.60 12.43
C ASP A 46 19.63 13.30 13.43
N VAL A 47 19.53 14.09 14.47
CA VAL A 47 18.42 14.02 15.44
C VAL A 47 17.15 14.52 14.76
N ARG A 48 16.36 13.58 14.24
CA ARG A 48 15.11 13.87 13.50
C ARG A 48 13.83 13.67 14.33
N TRP A 49 13.99 13.46 15.62
CA TRP A 49 12.87 13.31 16.56
C TRP A 49 12.51 14.60 17.30
N ASP A 50 13.13 15.70 16.93
CA ASP A 50 12.98 17.01 17.55
C ASP A 50 11.57 17.62 17.41
N ARG A 51 10.88 17.35 16.27
CA ARG A 51 9.55 17.90 15.96
C ARG A 51 8.67 16.88 15.25
N PRO A 52 8.21 15.81 15.92
CA PRO A 52 7.50 14.73 15.26
C PRO A 52 6.14 15.16 14.67
N LEU A 53 5.42 16.07 15.33
CA LEU A 53 4.12 16.56 14.85
C LEU A 53 4.26 17.44 13.60
N ASP A 54 5.26 18.33 13.56
CA ASP A 54 5.51 19.16 12.37
C ASP A 54 5.92 18.31 11.17
N ARG A 55 6.72 17.26 11.41
CA ARG A 55 7.13 16.30 10.38
C ARG A 55 5.95 15.48 9.88
N LEU A 56 5.08 15.03 10.79
CA LEU A 56 3.86 14.32 10.43
C LEU A 56 2.92 15.21 9.63
N LYS A 57 2.74 16.47 10.04
CA LYS A 57 1.98 17.47 9.28
C LYS A 57 2.56 17.67 7.89
N GLY A 58 3.89 17.83 7.78
CA GLY A 58 4.57 17.93 6.49
C GLY A 58 4.38 16.70 5.60
N LEU A 59 4.40 15.49 6.18
CA LEU A 59 4.12 14.25 5.46
C LEU A 59 2.70 14.24 4.89
N PHE A 60 1.70 14.65 5.66
CA PHE A 60 0.32 14.75 5.17
C PHE A 60 0.18 15.84 4.10
N GLU A 61 0.68 17.05 4.34
CA GLU A 61 0.53 18.17 3.41
C GLU A 61 1.25 17.92 2.07
N LEU A 62 2.48 17.41 2.11
CA LEU A 62 3.32 17.25 0.93
C LEU A 62 3.21 15.85 0.31
N GLY A 63 3.07 14.80 1.13
CA GLY A 63 3.01 13.42 0.65
C GLY A 63 1.60 13.00 0.22
N ILE A 64 0.60 13.18 1.09
CA ILE A 64 -0.76 12.69 0.82
C ILE A 64 -1.60 13.74 0.07
N PHE A 65 -1.65 14.98 0.55
CA PHE A 65 -2.40 16.05 -0.10
C PHE A 65 -1.66 16.69 -1.28
N GLN A 66 -0.40 16.35 -1.46
CA GLN A 66 0.43 16.75 -2.60
C GLN A 66 0.37 18.27 -2.88
N LYS A 67 0.34 19.08 -1.82
CA LYS A 67 0.14 20.52 -1.87
C LYS A 67 1.05 21.22 -2.89
N LYS A 68 2.27 20.71 -3.09
CA LYS A 68 3.23 21.28 -4.05
C LYS A 68 2.79 21.07 -5.51
N MET A 69 2.07 19.98 -5.82
CA MET A 69 1.65 19.66 -7.20
C MET A 69 0.60 20.63 -7.76
N TRP A 70 -0.16 21.30 -6.89
CA TRP A 70 -1.13 22.32 -7.33
C TRP A 70 -0.50 23.52 -8.06
N TRP A 71 0.81 23.73 -7.88
CA TRP A 71 1.54 24.83 -8.51
C TRP A 71 2.14 24.45 -9.87
N ASP A 72 2.19 23.17 -10.20
CA ASP A 72 2.87 22.65 -11.39
C ASP A 72 1.93 22.53 -12.63
N GLY A 73 0.76 23.19 -12.59
CA GLY A 73 -0.19 23.24 -13.70
C GLY A 73 -0.63 21.85 -14.17
N TYR A 74 -0.59 21.59 -15.49
CA TYR A 74 -1.06 20.32 -16.06
C TYR A 74 -0.27 19.10 -15.57
N ALA A 75 1.05 19.24 -15.43
CA ALA A 75 1.88 18.14 -14.95
C ALA A 75 1.52 17.72 -13.52
N GLY A 76 1.27 18.70 -12.65
CA GLY A 76 0.81 18.44 -11.29
C GLY A 76 -0.58 17.80 -11.25
N LEU A 77 -1.50 18.23 -12.12
CA LEU A 77 -2.83 17.65 -12.22
C LEU A 77 -2.77 16.16 -12.61
N TYR A 78 -2.02 15.82 -13.68
CA TYR A 78 -1.84 14.43 -14.08
C TYR A 78 -1.21 13.58 -12.98
N HIS A 79 -0.20 14.11 -12.30
CA HIS A 79 0.44 13.41 -11.19
C HIS A 79 -0.56 13.12 -10.05
N MET A 80 -1.38 14.11 -9.69
CA MET A 80 -2.42 13.94 -8.65
C MET A 80 -3.47 12.90 -9.04
N LEU A 81 -3.89 12.88 -10.31
CA LEU A 81 -4.84 11.88 -10.81
C LEU A 81 -4.26 10.47 -10.72
N ILE A 82 -3.03 10.27 -11.21
CA ILE A 82 -2.35 8.98 -11.16
C ILE A 82 -2.14 8.53 -9.71
N PHE A 83 -1.69 9.43 -8.83
CA PHE A 83 -1.48 9.12 -7.42
C PHE A 83 -2.79 8.77 -6.70
N SER A 84 -3.86 9.51 -6.93
CA SER A 84 -5.17 9.20 -6.33
C SER A 84 -5.71 7.87 -6.83
N GLY A 85 -5.55 7.57 -8.13
CA GLY A 85 -5.84 6.26 -8.70
C GLY A 85 -5.03 5.15 -8.04
N PHE A 86 -3.74 5.34 -7.87
CA PHE A 86 -2.88 4.40 -7.15
C PHE A 86 -3.34 4.14 -5.72
N VAL A 87 -3.71 5.19 -4.97
CA VAL A 87 -4.23 5.04 -3.60
C VAL A 87 -5.52 4.22 -3.58
N VAL A 88 -6.46 4.53 -4.49
CA VAL A 88 -7.72 3.77 -4.60
C VAL A 88 -7.46 2.29 -4.92
N LEU A 89 -6.57 2.00 -5.86
CA LEU A 89 -6.24 0.61 -6.24
C LEU A 89 -5.46 -0.12 -5.14
N SER A 90 -4.66 0.59 -4.33
CA SER A 90 -3.92 0.01 -3.21
C SER A 90 -4.85 -0.58 -2.15
N VAL A 91 -6.03 0.01 -1.93
CA VAL A 91 -7.05 -0.56 -1.03
C VAL A 91 -7.49 -1.94 -1.53
N ARG A 92 -7.66 -2.12 -2.85
CA ARG A 92 -7.99 -3.45 -3.42
C ARG A 92 -6.85 -4.44 -3.25
N THR A 93 -5.61 -4.01 -3.46
CA THR A 93 -4.43 -4.86 -3.25
C THR A 93 -4.34 -5.33 -1.80
N LEU A 94 -4.50 -4.42 -0.84
CA LEU A 94 -4.54 -4.77 0.58
C LEU A 94 -5.67 -5.74 0.91
N SER A 95 -6.86 -5.55 0.30
CA SER A 95 -7.97 -6.46 0.49
C SER A 95 -7.67 -7.86 -0.02
N LEU A 96 -7.04 -7.98 -1.17
CA LEU A 96 -6.67 -9.28 -1.73
C LEU A 96 -5.64 -10.00 -0.86
N VAL A 97 -4.67 -9.27 -0.29
CA VAL A 97 -3.71 -9.84 0.66
C VAL A 97 -4.44 -10.37 1.89
N PHE A 98 -5.37 -9.59 2.44
CA PHE A 98 -6.14 -9.99 3.61
C PHE A 98 -7.05 -11.19 3.31
N GLU A 99 -7.80 -11.16 2.22
CA GLU A 99 -8.66 -12.27 1.77
C GLU A 99 -7.84 -13.55 1.48
N GLY A 100 -6.61 -13.39 0.96
CA GLY A 100 -5.68 -14.49 0.72
C GLY A 100 -5.22 -15.19 1.99
N LEU A 101 -4.99 -14.44 3.06
CA LEU A 101 -4.60 -14.97 4.38
C LEU A 101 -5.80 -15.47 5.19
N PHE A 102 -6.95 -14.81 5.07
CA PHE A 102 -8.17 -15.08 5.85
C PHE A 102 -9.41 -15.23 4.94
N PRO A 103 -9.53 -16.30 4.15
CA PRO A 103 -10.60 -16.45 3.14
C PRO A 103 -12.01 -16.37 3.71
N LYS A 104 -12.18 -16.68 5.01
CA LYS A 104 -13.50 -16.70 5.68
C LYS A 104 -13.82 -15.41 6.46
N ALA A 105 -12.88 -14.49 6.58
CA ALA A 105 -13.05 -13.34 7.48
C ALA A 105 -13.81 -12.17 6.86
N GLY A 106 -14.05 -12.17 5.55
CA GLY A 106 -14.63 -11.01 4.85
C GLY A 106 -13.74 -9.77 4.95
N MET A 107 -14.25 -8.61 4.55
CA MET A 107 -13.53 -7.34 4.63
C MET A 107 -13.74 -6.68 6.00
N PRO A 108 -12.71 -6.60 6.87
CA PRO A 108 -12.86 -6.05 8.21
C PRO A 108 -12.87 -4.50 8.26
N PHE A 109 -12.47 -3.83 7.17
CA PHE A 109 -12.17 -2.39 7.21
C PHE A 109 -13.31 -1.49 6.72
N LEU A 110 -14.30 -2.04 6.00
CA LEU A 110 -15.38 -1.26 5.41
C LEU A 110 -16.73 -1.97 5.61
N PRO A 111 -17.78 -1.23 6.02
CA PRO A 111 -19.13 -1.79 6.09
C PRO A 111 -19.61 -2.15 4.68
N PRO A 112 -20.55 -3.12 4.53
CA PRO A 112 -20.97 -3.65 3.24
C PRO A 112 -21.39 -2.60 2.20
N GLY A 113 -22.09 -1.56 2.63
CA GLY A 113 -22.50 -0.45 1.73
C GLY A 113 -21.32 0.36 1.21
N ALA A 114 -20.36 0.69 2.07
CA ALA A 114 -19.16 1.42 1.67
C ALA A 114 -18.25 0.58 0.76
N TRP A 115 -18.25 -0.73 0.95
CA TRP A 115 -17.53 -1.65 0.06
C TRP A 115 -18.08 -1.63 -1.37
N HIS A 116 -19.39 -1.67 -1.57
CA HIS A 116 -19.98 -1.58 -2.90
C HIS A 116 -19.68 -0.22 -3.58
N ALA A 117 -19.79 0.88 -2.83
CA ALA A 117 -19.44 2.21 -3.34
C ALA A 117 -17.96 2.29 -3.74
N TYR A 118 -17.07 1.68 -2.95
CA TYR A 118 -15.65 1.58 -3.28
C TYR A 118 -15.39 0.77 -4.55
N LEU A 119 -16.07 -0.36 -4.73
CA LEU A 119 -15.92 -1.19 -5.95
C LEU A 119 -16.32 -0.41 -7.21
N LEU A 120 -17.40 0.35 -7.16
CA LEU A 120 -17.80 1.22 -8.27
C LEU A 120 -16.75 2.31 -8.54
N LEU A 121 -16.25 2.97 -7.49
CA LEU A 121 -15.19 3.96 -7.62
C LEU A 121 -13.92 3.37 -8.25
N LYS A 122 -13.51 2.19 -7.79
CA LYS A 122 -12.35 1.47 -8.32
C LYS A 122 -12.51 1.15 -9.81
N ASP A 123 -13.69 0.72 -10.23
CA ASP A 123 -13.94 0.39 -11.64
C ASP A 123 -13.91 1.65 -12.52
N VAL A 124 -14.46 2.77 -12.05
CA VAL A 124 -14.36 4.07 -12.73
C VAL A 124 -12.90 4.51 -12.86
N VAL A 125 -12.11 4.42 -11.78
CA VAL A 125 -10.69 4.78 -11.80
C VAL A 125 -9.93 3.90 -12.80
N LEU A 126 -10.19 2.59 -12.81
CA LEU A 126 -9.50 1.66 -13.70
C LEU A 126 -9.79 1.89 -15.19
N VAL A 127 -10.94 2.44 -15.52
CA VAL A 127 -11.31 2.78 -16.91
C VAL A 127 -10.74 4.15 -17.33
N THR A 128 -10.47 5.04 -16.37
CA THR A 128 -10.04 6.42 -16.65
C THR A 128 -8.54 6.64 -16.57
N THR A 129 -7.77 5.66 -16.06
CA THR A 129 -6.30 5.70 -15.98
C THR A 129 -5.64 4.70 -16.93
#